data_4a4c5bacf55d50c7be7746cf88647019
#
_entry.id   4a4c5bacf55d50c7be7746cf88647019
#
_cell.length_a   1.000
_cell.length_b   1.000
_cell.length_c   1.000
_cell.angle_alpha   90.00
_cell.angle_beta   90.00
_cell.angle_gamma   90.00
#
_symmetry.space_group_name_H-M   'P 1'
#
loop_
_entity.id
_entity.type
_entity.pdbx_description
1 polymer ?
#
loop_
_entity_poly.entity_id
_entity_poly.type
_entity_poly.pdbx_seq_one_letter_code
_entity_poly.pdbx_strand_id
1 'polypeptide(L)'
;TIRGAIESVLEQDYPYIEYIVVDGASKDNSLAVINEYKNGIDTIISEPDKGMYEAINKGIRAATGDIIGLIHSDDFLFSSHTISDIVKTFEEQDADMIYGNGVFVDYDDTNLMIRNWISGRYSKENVKNGWLPLHPTVYIKKECMDKWGLYNESYKIAADSDLLVRYLYEADLKVYYLNKYIVKMRMGGLSTDAGKSKLKWAEDLRMYKSHGIKPISALKGKILSKIPQFIEARLPWSEIPEAEEESLIQPDAANKKE
;
A
#
# COMPACT_ATOMS: atom_id res chain seq x y z
N THR A 1 11.52 13.60 -7.12
CA THR A 1 10.68 12.40 -7.03
C THR A 1 9.19 12.73 -7.16
N ILE A 2 8.67 13.71 -6.42
CA ILE A 2 7.24 14.03 -6.37
C ILE A 2 6.59 14.30 -7.73
N ARG A 3 7.32 14.87 -8.70
CA ARG A 3 6.84 15.08 -10.08
C ARG A 3 6.36 13.77 -10.70
N GLY A 4 7.18 12.72 -10.68
CA GLY A 4 6.81 11.42 -11.24
C GLY A 4 5.62 10.77 -10.54
N ALA A 5 5.47 10.96 -9.21
CA ALA A 5 4.30 10.52 -8.48
C ALA A 5 3.02 11.20 -8.98
N ILE A 6 3.06 12.53 -9.12
CA ILE A 6 1.92 13.32 -9.62
C ILE A 6 1.57 12.92 -11.05
N GLU A 7 2.56 12.88 -11.95
CA GLU A 7 2.36 12.52 -13.34
C GLU A 7 1.74 11.13 -13.49
N SER A 8 2.19 10.14 -12.71
CA SER A 8 1.65 8.78 -12.75
C SER A 8 0.17 8.67 -12.36
N VAL A 9 -0.34 9.59 -11.55
CA VAL A 9 -1.77 9.68 -11.22
C VAL A 9 -2.53 10.42 -12.32
N LEU A 10 -1.99 11.51 -12.84
CA LEU A 10 -2.64 12.30 -13.88
C LEU A 10 -2.72 11.58 -15.23
N GLU A 11 -1.83 10.62 -15.47
CA GLU A 11 -1.80 9.78 -16.69
C GLU A 11 -2.75 8.57 -16.64
N GLN A 12 -3.50 8.39 -15.54
CA GLN A 12 -4.45 7.29 -15.45
C GLN A 12 -5.65 7.49 -16.40
N ASP A 13 -6.10 6.39 -17.01
CA ASP A 13 -7.22 6.40 -17.96
C ASP A 13 -8.60 6.40 -17.29
N TYR A 14 -8.67 6.18 -15.96
CA TYR A 14 -9.91 6.23 -15.20
C TYR A 14 -10.32 7.69 -14.94
N PRO A 15 -11.52 8.12 -15.37
CA PRO A 15 -11.89 9.54 -15.40
C PRO A 15 -12.38 10.10 -14.03
N TYR A 16 -12.65 9.26 -13.04
CA TYR A 16 -13.28 9.67 -11.78
C TYR A 16 -12.31 9.54 -10.59
N ILE A 17 -11.14 10.15 -10.71
CA ILE A 17 -10.13 10.21 -9.66
C ILE A 17 -10.27 11.53 -8.91
N GLU A 18 -10.52 11.48 -7.60
CA GLU A 18 -10.33 12.59 -6.69
C GLU A 18 -8.88 12.56 -6.21
N TYR A 19 -8.05 13.48 -6.72
CA TYR A 19 -6.63 13.54 -6.40
C TYR A 19 -6.34 14.56 -5.29
N ILE A 20 -5.94 14.06 -4.14
CA ILE A 20 -5.61 14.87 -2.94
C ILE A 20 -4.11 14.76 -2.68
N VAL A 21 -3.43 15.91 -2.62
CA VAL A 21 -2.02 15.99 -2.25
C VAL A 21 -1.88 16.60 -0.86
N VAL A 22 -1.18 15.88 0.03
CA VAL A 22 -0.89 16.37 1.39
C VAL A 22 0.60 16.57 1.54
N ASP A 23 1.00 17.80 1.83
CA ASP A 23 2.37 18.21 2.07
C ASP A 23 2.54 18.67 3.53
N GLY A 24 3.49 18.10 4.25
CA GLY A 24 3.79 18.39 5.65
C GLY A 24 4.53 19.71 5.88
N ALA A 25 4.24 20.75 5.09
CA ALA A 25 4.97 22.03 5.04
C ALA A 25 6.45 21.84 4.67
N SER A 26 6.70 21.18 3.56
CA SER A 26 8.03 20.94 3.01
C SER A 26 8.80 22.24 2.81
N LYS A 27 10.11 22.22 3.14
CA LYS A 27 11.00 23.37 3.04
C LYS A 27 11.86 23.39 1.78
N ASP A 28 11.74 22.35 0.99
CA ASP A 28 12.40 22.20 -0.30
C ASP A 28 11.49 22.69 -1.46
N ASN A 29 11.80 22.28 -2.67
CA ASN A 29 11.04 22.69 -3.86
C ASN A 29 9.73 21.89 -4.07
N SER A 30 9.33 20.99 -3.14
CA SER A 30 8.18 20.10 -3.32
C SER A 30 6.89 20.87 -3.58
N LEU A 31 6.58 21.89 -2.76
CA LEU A 31 5.36 22.68 -2.92
C LEU A 31 5.33 23.46 -4.24
N ALA A 32 6.48 23.94 -4.72
CA ALA A 32 6.55 24.61 -6.01
C ALA A 32 6.21 23.62 -7.16
N VAL A 33 6.74 22.40 -7.09
CA VAL A 33 6.42 21.34 -8.07
C VAL A 33 4.93 20.97 -8.01
N ILE A 34 4.35 20.78 -6.81
CA ILE A 34 2.91 20.52 -6.65
C ILE A 34 2.08 21.62 -7.33
N ASN A 35 2.44 22.89 -7.15
CA ASN A 35 1.74 24.01 -7.73
C ASN A 35 1.79 24.07 -9.26
N GLU A 36 2.79 23.48 -9.91
CA GLU A 36 2.83 23.35 -11.38
C GLU A 36 1.65 22.50 -11.90
N TYR A 37 1.18 21.53 -11.10
CA TYR A 37 0.11 20.59 -11.43
C TYR A 37 -1.24 20.91 -10.78
N LYS A 38 -1.39 22.07 -10.15
CA LYS A 38 -2.60 22.44 -9.37
C LYS A 38 -3.93 22.31 -10.13
N ASN A 39 -3.91 22.40 -11.45
CA ASN A 39 -5.14 22.29 -12.27
C ASN A 39 -5.60 20.81 -12.44
N GLY A 40 -4.75 19.85 -12.13
CA GLY A 40 -5.05 18.41 -12.16
C GLY A 40 -5.16 17.79 -10.76
N ILE A 41 -5.05 18.59 -9.70
CA ILE A 41 -5.15 18.17 -8.30
C ILE A 41 -6.40 18.81 -7.70
N ASP A 42 -7.32 18.00 -7.18
CA ASP A 42 -8.58 18.48 -6.63
C ASP A 42 -8.40 19.20 -5.30
N THR A 43 -7.51 18.69 -4.45
CA THR A 43 -7.25 19.26 -3.13
C THR A 43 -5.76 19.25 -2.79
N ILE A 44 -5.21 20.40 -2.39
CA ILE A 44 -3.85 20.54 -1.87
C ILE A 44 -3.95 20.97 -0.42
N ILE A 45 -3.39 20.15 0.49
CA ILE A 45 -3.26 20.45 1.92
C ILE A 45 -1.77 20.60 2.21
N SER A 46 -1.31 21.83 2.52
CA SER A 46 0.09 22.08 2.89
C SER A 46 0.13 22.76 4.24
N GLU A 47 0.41 21.99 5.27
CA GLU A 47 0.51 22.43 6.65
C GLU A 47 1.40 21.48 7.47
N PRO A 48 1.98 21.95 8.59
CA PRO A 48 2.79 21.09 9.44
C PRO A 48 2.04 19.86 9.95
N ASP A 49 2.73 18.74 10.01
CA ASP A 49 2.26 17.49 10.61
C ASP A 49 3.25 16.96 11.65
N LYS A 50 2.80 16.01 12.48
CA LYS A 50 3.62 15.30 13.48
C LYS A 50 4.30 14.05 12.91
N GLY A 51 4.10 13.78 11.62
CA GLY A 51 4.64 12.65 10.88
C GLY A 51 3.74 12.16 9.75
N MET A 52 4.28 11.32 8.90
CA MET A 52 3.65 10.80 7.69
C MET A 52 2.21 10.29 7.90
N TYR A 53 1.94 9.58 8.98
CA TYR A 53 0.61 9.00 9.22
C TYR A 53 -0.45 10.05 9.57
N GLU A 54 -0.08 11.17 10.19
CA GLU A 54 -0.99 12.30 10.37
C GLU A 54 -1.33 12.94 9.01
N ALA A 55 -0.33 13.11 8.14
CA ALA A 55 -0.54 13.62 6.78
C ALA A 55 -1.48 12.70 5.98
N ILE A 56 -1.24 11.38 6.00
CA ILE A 56 -2.11 10.40 5.34
C ILE A 56 -3.55 10.49 5.89
N ASN A 57 -3.71 10.55 7.21
CA ASN A 57 -5.03 10.66 7.83
C ASN A 57 -5.75 11.97 7.46
N LYS A 58 -5.03 13.09 7.28
CA LYS A 58 -5.62 14.35 6.78
C LYS A 58 -6.18 14.16 5.37
N GLY A 59 -5.42 13.53 4.48
CA GLY A 59 -5.87 13.20 3.12
C GLY A 59 -7.12 12.32 3.11
N ILE A 60 -7.13 11.25 3.91
CA ILE A 60 -8.29 10.33 4.00
C ILE A 60 -9.54 11.05 4.53
N ARG A 61 -9.39 11.93 5.52
CA ARG A 61 -10.54 12.71 6.05
C ARG A 61 -11.08 13.73 5.05
N ALA A 62 -10.23 14.25 4.18
CA ALA A 62 -10.62 15.17 3.12
C ALA A 62 -11.27 14.46 1.92
N ALA A 63 -10.97 13.19 1.72
CA ALA A 63 -11.45 12.42 0.59
C ALA A 63 -12.97 12.20 0.65
N THR A 64 -13.63 12.36 -0.51
CA THR A 64 -15.07 12.14 -0.71
C THR A 64 -15.35 10.90 -1.57
N GLY A 65 -14.36 10.37 -2.26
CA GLY A 65 -14.48 9.17 -3.10
C GLY A 65 -14.78 7.90 -2.30
N ASP A 66 -15.38 6.91 -2.97
CA ASP A 66 -15.83 5.65 -2.37
C ASP A 66 -14.67 4.71 -2.04
N ILE A 67 -13.56 4.80 -2.80
CA ILE A 67 -12.38 3.94 -2.69
C ILE A 67 -11.17 4.81 -2.38
N ILE A 68 -10.39 4.44 -1.38
CA ILE A 68 -9.16 5.12 -0.99
C ILE A 68 -7.95 4.28 -1.41
N GLY A 69 -7.05 4.91 -2.15
CA GLY A 69 -5.69 4.44 -2.45
C GLY A 69 -4.65 5.44 -1.98
N LEU A 70 -3.41 5.01 -1.86
CA LEU A 70 -2.29 5.85 -1.42
C LEU A 70 -1.11 5.70 -2.36
N ILE A 71 -0.52 6.84 -2.74
CA ILE A 71 0.78 6.89 -3.42
C ILE A 71 1.73 7.80 -2.64
N HIS A 72 2.95 7.34 -2.38
CA HIS A 72 3.96 8.15 -1.73
C HIS A 72 4.68 9.07 -2.74
N SER A 73 5.30 10.14 -2.25
CA SER A 73 5.92 11.18 -3.08
C SER A 73 7.12 10.73 -3.90
N ASP A 74 7.65 9.55 -3.63
CA ASP A 74 8.79 8.92 -4.32
C ASP A 74 8.39 7.69 -5.14
N ASP A 75 7.12 7.26 -5.07
CA ASP A 75 6.57 6.12 -5.77
C ASP A 75 5.74 6.55 -6.99
N PHE A 76 5.32 5.62 -7.83
CA PHE A 76 4.42 5.89 -8.94
C PHE A 76 3.59 4.65 -9.31
N LEU A 77 2.40 4.88 -9.88
CA LEU A 77 1.52 3.83 -10.35
C LEU A 77 2.20 3.03 -11.47
N PHE A 78 1.93 1.73 -11.52
CA PHE A 78 2.67 0.83 -12.42
C PHE A 78 2.38 1.08 -13.90
N SER A 79 1.13 1.37 -14.25
CA SER A 79 0.69 1.66 -15.62
C SER A 79 -0.43 2.70 -15.64
N SER A 80 -0.75 3.22 -16.81
CA SER A 80 -1.90 4.14 -17.00
C SER A 80 -3.26 3.48 -16.79
N HIS A 81 -3.35 2.16 -16.73
CA HIS A 81 -4.58 1.40 -16.53
C HIS A 81 -4.75 0.88 -15.10
N THR A 82 -3.81 1.21 -14.21
CA THR A 82 -3.79 0.66 -12.84
C THR A 82 -5.09 0.95 -12.09
N ILE A 83 -5.59 2.19 -12.13
CA ILE A 83 -6.82 2.56 -11.41
C ILE A 83 -8.06 1.93 -12.06
N SER A 84 -8.15 1.88 -13.39
CA SER A 84 -9.24 1.19 -14.11
C SER A 84 -9.32 -0.29 -13.73
N ASP A 85 -8.18 -0.98 -13.67
CA ASP A 85 -8.11 -2.39 -13.26
C ASP A 85 -8.61 -2.60 -11.83
N ILE A 86 -8.22 -1.70 -10.91
CA ILE A 86 -8.64 -1.75 -9.51
C ILE A 86 -10.14 -1.53 -9.39
N VAL A 87 -10.68 -0.46 -10.01
CA VAL A 87 -12.12 -0.14 -9.94
C VAL A 87 -12.95 -1.27 -10.53
N LYS A 88 -12.60 -1.74 -11.73
CA LYS A 88 -13.24 -2.90 -12.34
C LYS A 88 -13.28 -4.11 -11.39
N THR A 89 -12.18 -4.37 -10.70
CA THR A 89 -12.10 -5.49 -9.75
C THR A 89 -13.02 -5.27 -8.54
N PHE A 90 -13.15 -4.05 -8.01
CA PHE A 90 -14.11 -3.74 -6.95
C PHE A 90 -15.54 -4.03 -7.38
N GLU A 91 -15.91 -3.64 -8.61
CA GLU A 91 -17.26 -3.86 -9.16
C GLU A 91 -17.53 -5.34 -9.40
N GLU A 92 -16.61 -6.07 -10.02
CA GLU A 92 -16.77 -7.48 -10.37
C GLU A 92 -16.76 -8.42 -9.17
N GLN A 93 -15.95 -8.11 -8.14
CA GLN A 93 -15.75 -8.99 -6.98
C GLN A 93 -16.57 -8.57 -5.75
N ASP A 94 -17.30 -7.45 -5.81
CA ASP A 94 -17.96 -6.86 -4.63
C ASP A 94 -17.03 -6.80 -3.41
N ALA A 95 -15.74 -6.44 -3.66
CA ALA A 95 -14.71 -6.44 -2.65
C ALA A 95 -14.84 -5.22 -1.73
N ASP A 96 -14.38 -5.36 -0.48
CA ASP A 96 -14.23 -4.26 0.46
C ASP A 96 -12.79 -3.72 0.44
N MET A 97 -11.83 -4.59 0.11
CA MET A 97 -10.41 -4.27 0.03
C MET A 97 -9.75 -5.06 -1.10
N ILE A 98 -8.94 -4.39 -1.89
CA ILE A 98 -8.10 -4.99 -2.95
C ILE A 98 -6.65 -4.69 -2.64
N TYR A 99 -5.76 -5.61 -2.97
CA TYR A 99 -4.32 -5.41 -2.99
C TYR A 99 -3.71 -6.18 -4.15
N GLY A 100 -2.51 -5.76 -4.57
CA GLY A 100 -1.81 -6.41 -5.68
C GLY A 100 -0.33 -6.58 -5.43
N ASN A 101 0.42 -6.63 -6.52
CA ASN A 101 1.87 -6.75 -6.54
C ASN A 101 2.53 -5.38 -6.67
N GLY A 102 3.81 -5.30 -6.32
CA GLY A 102 4.61 -4.12 -6.55
C GLY A 102 6.07 -4.46 -6.78
N VAL A 103 6.80 -3.52 -7.31
CA VAL A 103 8.24 -3.67 -7.52
C VAL A 103 8.99 -2.55 -6.82
N PHE A 104 10.18 -2.86 -6.35
CA PHE A 104 11.13 -1.85 -5.91
C PHE A 104 12.13 -1.62 -7.03
N VAL A 105 12.30 -0.37 -7.39
CA VAL A 105 13.21 0.06 -8.45
C VAL A 105 14.37 0.86 -7.86
N ASP A 106 15.45 0.97 -8.59
CA ASP A 106 16.57 1.83 -8.21
C ASP A 106 16.11 3.28 -8.08
N TYR A 107 16.77 4.04 -7.21
CA TYR A 107 16.36 5.41 -6.91
C TYR A 107 16.56 6.34 -8.13
N ASP A 108 17.66 6.18 -8.85
CA ASP A 108 18.03 7.01 -9.99
C ASP A 108 17.58 6.39 -11.32
N ASP A 109 17.71 5.07 -11.48
CA ASP A 109 17.24 4.33 -12.67
C ASP A 109 16.00 3.49 -12.37
N THR A 110 14.85 4.08 -12.60
CA THR A 110 13.55 3.43 -12.34
C THR A 110 13.22 2.26 -13.29
N ASN A 111 14.09 1.98 -14.28
CA ASN A 111 13.98 0.80 -15.13
C ASN A 111 14.73 -0.41 -14.53
N LEU A 112 15.55 -0.19 -13.50
CA LEU A 112 16.26 -1.25 -12.82
C LEU A 112 15.45 -1.77 -11.64
N MET A 113 14.90 -2.99 -11.75
CA MET A 113 14.22 -3.66 -10.65
C MET A 113 15.23 -4.20 -9.64
N ILE A 114 15.06 -3.81 -8.37
CA ILE A 114 15.88 -4.24 -7.23
C ILE A 114 15.21 -5.38 -6.47
N ARG A 115 13.87 -5.41 -6.44
CA ARG A 115 13.11 -6.40 -5.70
C ARG A 115 11.72 -6.57 -6.30
N ASN A 116 11.32 -7.82 -6.51
CA ASN A 116 9.98 -8.15 -6.94
C ASN A 116 9.12 -8.56 -5.73
N TRP A 117 7.96 -7.92 -5.53
CA TRP A 117 7.03 -8.26 -4.46
C TRP A 117 5.73 -8.79 -5.04
N ILE A 118 5.65 -10.10 -5.16
CA ILE A 118 4.41 -10.81 -5.42
C ILE A 118 3.72 -11.05 -4.08
N SER A 119 2.58 -10.41 -3.86
CA SER A 119 1.86 -10.45 -2.58
C SER A 119 1.27 -11.83 -2.30
N GLY A 120 0.73 -12.50 -3.34
CA GLY A 120 0.09 -13.80 -3.19
C GLY A 120 -1.26 -13.73 -2.48
N ARG A 121 -1.89 -14.88 -2.25
CA ARG A 121 -3.24 -14.97 -1.69
C ARG A 121 -3.29 -14.67 -0.19
N TYR A 122 -4.32 -13.95 0.19
CA TYR A 122 -4.65 -13.66 1.58
C TYR A 122 -5.23 -14.90 2.30
N SER A 123 -4.85 -15.06 3.57
CA SER A 123 -5.59 -15.80 4.58
C SER A 123 -5.34 -15.21 5.97
N LYS A 124 -6.31 -15.31 6.87
CA LYS A 124 -6.14 -14.86 8.27
C LYS A 124 -4.96 -15.58 8.96
N GLU A 125 -4.71 -16.85 8.63
CA GLU A 125 -3.58 -17.61 9.17
C GLU A 125 -2.23 -17.07 8.66
N ASN A 126 -2.14 -16.66 7.39
CA ASN A 126 -0.94 -16.02 6.87
C ASN A 126 -0.65 -14.70 7.58
N VAL A 127 -1.68 -13.88 7.84
CA VAL A 127 -1.53 -12.63 8.60
C VAL A 127 -1.02 -12.88 10.01
N LYS A 128 -1.59 -13.87 10.72
CA LYS A 128 -1.15 -14.32 12.04
C LYS A 128 0.31 -14.79 12.05
N ASN A 129 0.77 -15.34 10.93
CA ASN A 129 2.17 -15.75 10.72
C ASN A 129 3.05 -14.63 10.15
N GLY A 130 2.57 -13.38 10.13
CA GLY A 130 3.36 -12.19 9.79
C GLY A 130 3.39 -11.80 8.31
N TRP A 131 2.60 -12.48 7.47
CA TRP A 131 2.40 -12.04 6.09
C TRP A 131 1.47 -10.82 6.05
N LEU A 132 1.85 -9.83 5.27
CA LEU A 132 1.04 -8.67 4.91
C LEU A 132 1.29 -8.33 3.45
N PRO A 133 0.29 -7.82 2.70
CA PRO A 133 0.51 -7.32 1.35
C PRO A 133 1.42 -6.10 1.36
N LEU A 134 1.92 -5.71 0.21
CA LEU A 134 2.66 -4.47 0.05
C LEU A 134 1.69 -3.29 0.23
N HIS A 135 1.91 -2.50 1.27
CA HIS A 135 0.96 -1.47 1.72
C HIS A 135 0.52 -0.48 0.60
N PRO A 136 1.41 0.12 -0.23
CA PRO A 136 0.98 1.04 -1.29
C PRO A 136 0.18 0.38 -2.43
N THR A 137 0.02 -0.94 -2.43
CA THR A 137 -0.86 -1.63 -3.39
C THR A 137 -2.30 -1.80 -2.89
N VAL A 138 -2.58 -1.33 -1.67
CA VAL A 138 -3.88 -1.53 -1.01
C VAL A 138 -4.84 -0.42 -1.38
N TYR A 139 -6.01 -0.83 -1.85
CA TYR A 139 -7.17 0.02 -2.07
C TYR A 139 -8.34 -0.51 -1.25
N ILE A 140 -9.10 0.38 -0.63
CA ILE A 140 -10.14 0.00 0.33
C ILE A 140 -11.34 0.94 0.23
N LYS A 141 -12.55 0.41 0.41
CA LYS A 141 -13.74 1.23 0.53
C LYS A 141 -13.63 2.20 1.71
N LYS A 142 -13.95 3.46 1.49
CA LYS A 142 -13.89 4.50 2.53
C LYS A 142 -14.74 4.15 3.74
N GLU A 143 -15.92 3.59 3.54
CA GLU A 143 -16.81 3.14 4.63
C GLU A 143 -16.14 2.11 5.57
N CYS A 144 -15.24 1.27 5.05
CA CYS A 144 -14.46 0.34 5.87
C CYS A 144 -13.46 1.09 6.76
N MET A 145 -12.82 2.14 6.21
CA MET A 145 -11.92 2.99 7.00
C MET A 145 -12.68 3.78 8.07
N ASP A 146 -13.86 4.28 7.76
CA ASP A 146 -14.71 4.99 8.71
C ASP A 146 -15.17 4.06 9.85
N LYS A 147 -15.46 2.80 9.55
CA LYS A 147 -15.89 1.79 10.52
C LYS A 147 -14.74 1.24 11.37
N TRP A 148 -13.61 0.93 10.76
CA TRP A 148 -12.50 0.21 11.40
C TRP A 148 -11.35 1.13 11.82
N GLY A 149 -11.42 2.42 11.50
CA GLY A 149 -10.49 3.46 11.91
C GLY A 149 -9.29 3.63 10.98
N LEU A 150 -8.68 4.80 11.04
CA LEU A 150 -7.57 5.25 10.22
C LEU A 150 -6.22 4.74 10.73
N TYR A 151 -5.11 5.30 10.23
CA TYR A 151 -3.76 4.99 10.70
C TYR A 151 -3.59 5.43 12.15
N ASN A 152 -2.99 4.55 12.95
CA ASN A 152 -2.68 4.84 14.36
C ASN A 152 -1.41 5.70 14.45
N GLU A 153 -1.59 6.99 14.68
CA GLU A 153 -0.50 7.98 14.72
C GLU A 153 0.46 7.81 15.92
N SER A 154 0.16 6.89 16.85
CA SER A 154 1.08 6.55 17.94
C SER A 154 2.29 5.72 17.50
N TYR A 155 2.23 5.14 16.29
CA TYR A 155 3.36 4.49 15.63
C TYR A 155 4.08 5.48 14.72
N LYS A 156 5.41 5.35 14.63
CA LYS A 156 6.24 6.15 13.72
C LYS A 156 6.58 5.43 12.42
N ILE A 157 6.56 4.08 12.46
CA ILE A 157 6.97 3.23 11.33
C ILE A 157 5.96 2.11 11.08
N ALA A 158 5.28 1.59 12.11
CA ALA A 158 4.47 0.38 12.01
C ALA A 158 2.95 0.63 11.87
N ALA A 159 2.49 1.87 11.63
CA ALA A 159 1.06 2.16 11.52
C ALA A 159 0.43 1.56 10.25
N ASP A 160 1.20 1.37 9.17
CA ASP A 160 0.79 0.62 7.98
C ASP A 160 0.51 -0.85 8.32
N SER A 161 1.44 -1.49 9.04
CA SER A 161 1.27 -2.87 9.50
C SER A 161 0.13 -3.01 10.52
N ASP A 162 -0.04 -2.04 11.42
CA ASP A 162 -1.16 -1.99 12.37
C ASP A 162 -2.52 -1.93 11.64
N LEU A 163 -2.64 -1.03 10.67
CA LEU A 163 -3.85 -0.89 9.86
C LEU A 163 -4.15 -2.18 9.09
N LEU A 164 -3.15 -2.76 8.45
CA LEU A 164 -3.32 -3.99 7.67
C LEU A 164 -3.69 -5.19 8.56
N VAL A 165 -3.10 -5.34 9.74
CA VAL A 165 -3.47 -6.41 10.68
C VAL A 165 -4.90 -6.22 11.17
N ARG A 166 -5.31 -5.01 11.52
CA ARG A 166 -6.68 -4.70 11.96
C ARG A 166 -7.69 -5.04 10.87
N TYR A 167 -7.42 -4.71 9.62
CA TYR A 167 -8.34 -4.96 8.51
C TYR A 167 -8.34 -6.42 8.04
N LEU A 168 -7.18 -7.06 8.00
CA LEU A 168 -7.04 -8.41 7.48
C LEU A 168 -7.25 -9.51 8.53
N TYR A 169 -7.01 -9.22 9.81
CA TYR A 169 -7.10 -10.22 10.86
C TYR A 169 -8.33 -10.05 11.75
N GLU A 170 -8.69 -8.81 12.13
CA GLU A 170 -9.81 -8.54 13.06
C GLU A 170 -11.10 -8.26 12.31
N ALA A 171 -11.06 -7.48 11.23
CA ALA A 171 -12.24 -7.16 10.44
C ALA A 171 -12.69 -8.36 9.59
N ASP A 172 -14.00 -8.39 9.28
CA ASP A 172 -14.60 -9.37 8.37
C ASP A 172 -14.85 -8.69 7.02
N LEU A 173 -13.76 -8.40 6.29
CA LEU A 173 -13.78 -7.75 4.99
C LEU A 173 -13.71 -8.78 3.86
N LYS A 174 -14.38 -8.49 2.75
CA LYS A 174 -14.21 -9.20 1.49
C LYS A 174 -12.90 -8.71 0.83
N VAL A 175 -11.83 -9.46 1.02
CA VAL A 175 -10.49 -9.10 0.54
C VAL A 175 -10.18 -9.84 -0.75
N TYR A 176 -9.77 -9.11 -1.80
CA TYR A 176 -9.41 -9.69 -3.08
C TYR A 176 -7.95 -9.40 -3.46
N TYR A 177 -7.25 -10.41 -3.94
CA TYR A 177 -5.91 -10.30 -4.49
C TYR A 177 -5.98 -10.10 -6.00
N LEU A 178 -5.67 -8.90 -6.46
CA LEU A 178 -5.50 -8.59 -7.87
C LEU A 178 -4.08 -8.96 -8.29
N ASN A 179 -3.94 -10.05 -9.06
CA ASN A 179 -2.62 -10.52 -9.50
C ASN A 179 -2.04 -9.63 -10.63
N LYS A 180 -1.94 -8.33 -10.38
CA LYS A 180 -1.32 -7.33 -11.26
C LYS A 180 -0.37 -6.45 -10.46
N TYR A 181 0.60 -5.85 -11.15
CA TYR A 181 1.46 -4.84 -10.53
C TYR A 181 0.70 -3.52 -10.42
N ILE A 182 0.73 -2.93 -9.23
CA ILE A 182 0.02 -1.69 -8.90
C ILE A 182 0.98 -0.51 -8.74
N VAL A 183 2.15 -0.75 -8.12
CA VAL A 183 3.07 0.33 -7.77
C VAL A 183 4.51 -0.02 -8.09
N LYS A 184 5.26 1.00 -8.51
CA LYS A 184 6.73 1.01 -8.55
C LYS A 184 7.23 1.89 -7.40
N MET A 185 7.97 1.31 -6.47
CA MET A 185 8.52 1.97 -5.30
C MET A 185 10.01 2.23 -5.47
N ARG A 186 10.48 3.45 -5.23
CA ARG A 186 11.92 3.71 -5.19
C ARG A 186 12.54 3.15 -3.91
N MET A 187 13.73 2.55 -4.05
CA MET A 187 14.52 2.12 -2.90
C MET A 187 15.04 3.33 -2.13
N GLY A 188 14.99 3.29 -0.80
CA GLY A 188 15.57 4.35 0.07
C GLY A 188 14.59 4.99 1.05
N GLY A 189 13.34 4.55 1.10
CA GLY A 189 12.32 5.10 2.02
C GLY A 189 12.58 4.80 3.50
N LEU A 190 11.77 5.39 4.37
CA LEU A 190 11.84 5.29 5.85
C LEU A 190 11.91 3.85 6.37
N SER A 191 11.25 2.91 5.69
CA SER A 191 11.18 1.50 6.08
C SER A 191 12.49 0.72 5.83
N THR A 192 13.40 1.26 5.02
CA THR A 192 14.69 0.66 4.66
C THR A 192 15.86 1.32 5.40
N ASP A 193 15.63 2.38 6.17
CA ASP A 193 16.64 3.08 6.96
C ASP A 193 17.16 2.18 8.09
N ALA A 194 18.42 1.77 7.99
CA ALA A 194 19.10 0.94 8.99
C ALA A 194 19.15 1.60 10.38
N GLY A 195 19.23 2.94 10.47
CA GLY A 195 19.24 3.69 11.72
C GLY A 195 17.94 3.56 12.53
N LYS A 196 16.83 3.24 11.85
CA LYS A 196 15.51 3.07 12.48
C LYS A 196 15.13 1.63 12.79
N SER A 197 16.02 0.68 12.55
CA SER A 197 15.76 -0.75 12.72
C SER A 197 15.28 -1.12 14.13
N LYS A 198 15.90 -0.59 15.19
CA LYS A 198 15.50 -0.85 16.58
C LYS A 198 14.10 -0.36 16.90
N LEU A 199 13.73 0.84 16.44
CA LEU A 199 12.39 1.40 16.61
C LEU A 199 11.36 0.54 15.88
N LYS A 200 11.64 0.17 14.64
CA LYS A 200 10.78 -0.70 13.82
C LYS A 200 10.50 -2.04 14.52
N TRP A 201 11.54 -2.70 15.05
CA TRP A 201 11.37 -3.93 15.79
C TRP A 201 10.50 -3.75 17.05
N ALA A 202 10.73 -2.70 17.81
CA ALA A 202 9.95 -2.41 19.02
C ALA A 202 8.48 -2.12 18.68
N GLU A 203 8.22 -1.38 17.62
CA GLU A 203 6.86 -1.08 17.17
C GLU A 203 6.16 -2.30 16.59
N ASP A 204 6.83 -3.11 15.75
CA ASP A 204 6.28 -4.38 15.24
C ASP A 204 5.90 -5.33 16.39
N LEU A 205 6.75 -5.46 17.44
CA LEU A 205 6.44 -6.27 18.63
C LEU A 205 5.21 -5.74 19.37
N ARG A 206 5.14 -4.42 19.59
CA ARG A 206 4.00 -3.77 20.24
C ARG A 206 2.72 -3.99 19.44
N MET A 207 2.77 -3.79 18.13
CA MET A 207 1.67 -3.92 17.21
C MET A 207 1.11 -5.35 17.20
N TYR A 208 1.91 -6.38 16.96
CA TYR A 208 1.41 -7.76 16.99
C TYR A 208 0.82 -8.15 18.35
N LYS A 209 1.42 -7.67 19.44
CA LYS A 209 0.91 -7.91 20.80
C LYS A 209 -0.45 -7.26 21.02
N SER A 210 -0.68 -6.03 20.53
CA SER A 210 -1.96 -5.32 20.67
C SER A 210 -3.11 -6.02 19.94
N HIS A 211 -2.81 -6.74 18.86
CA HIS A 211 -3.77 -7.54 18.09
C HIS A 211 -3.85 -9.01 18.56
N GLY A 212 -3.27 -9.37 19.71
CA GLY A 212 -3.32 -10.75 20.23
C GLY A 212 -2.54 -11.78 19.41
N ILE A 213 -1.70 -11.35 18.48
CA ILE A 213 -0.84 -12.20 17.67
C ILE A 213 0.49 -12.45 18.40
N LYS A 214 1.01 -13.68 18.33
CA LYS A 214 2.32 -14.04 18.92
C LYS A 214 3.46 -13.31 18.17
N PRO A 215 4.09 -12.27 18.77
CA PRO A 215 4.98 -11.39 18.02
C PRO A 215 6.20 -12.07 17.42
N ILE A 216 6.82 -13.00 18.17
CA ILE A 216 8.05 -13.69 17.72
C ILE A 216 7.76 -14.58 16.51
N SER A 217 6.62 -15.29 16.51
CA SER A 217 6.21 -16.11 15.37
C SER A 217 5.95 -15.27 14.13
N ALA A 218 5.18 -14.19 14.28
CA ALA A 218 4.85 -13.28 13.18
C ALA A 218 6.11 -12.61 12.60
N LEU A 219 7.04 -12.16 13.44
CA LEU A 219 8.30 -11.55 12.98
C LEU A 219 9.19 -12.54 12.23
N LYS A 220 9.27 -13.80 12.67
CA LYS A 220 9.99 -14.85 11.93
C LYS A 220 9.37 -15.06 10.54
N GLY A 221 8.04 -15.18 10.46
CA GLY A 221 7.34 -15.33 9.19
C GLY A 221 7.51 -14.12 8.27
N LYS A 222 7.43 -12.89 8.82
CA LYS A 222 7.68 -11.63 8.09
C LYS A 222 9.08 -11.57 7.47
N ILE A 223 10.11 -12.15 8.11
CA ILE A 223 11.47 -12.22 7.58
C ILE A 223 11.55 -13.27 6.48
N LEU A 224 11.03 -14.48 6.73
CA LEU A 224 11.11 -15.58 5.79
C LEU A 224 10.35 -15.29 4.48
N SER A 225 9.20 -14.62 4.55
CA SER A 225 8.41 -14.24 3.37
C SER A 225 9.11 -13.24 2.43
N LYS A 226 10.17 -12.57 2.89
CA LYS A 226 10.95 -11.63 2.07
C LYS A 226 12.03 -12.29 1.22
N ILE A 227 12.47 -13.50 1.57
CA ILE A 227 13.59 -14.16 0.90
C ILE A 227 13.33 -14.38 -0.60
N PRO A 228 12.17 -14.91 -1.04
CA PRO A 228 11.88 -15.12 -2.46
C PRO A 228 11.94 -13.82 -3.29
N GLN A 229 11.50 -12.72 -2.71
CA GLN A 229 11.39 -11.42 -3.38
C GLN A 229 12.73 -10.86 -3.90
N PHE A 230 13.86 -11.27 -3.30
CA PHE A 230 15.20 -10.88 -3.74
C PHE A 230 15.81 -11.85 -4.75
N ILE A 231 15.28 -13.05 -4.87
CA ILE A 231 15.75 -14.06 -5.84
C ILE A 231 15.19 -13.71 -7.22
N GLU A 232 13.93 -13.34 -7.30
CA GLU A 232 13.21 -12.97 -8.53
C GLU A 232 13.62 -11.60 -9.09
N ALA A 233 14.21 -10.73 -8.28
CA ALA A 233 14.63 -9.39 -8.65
C ALA A 233 15.81 -9.31 -9.65
N ARG A 234 16.38 -10.42 -10.07
CA ARG A 234 17.52 -10.46 -10.99
C ARG A 234 17.12 -10.65 -12.46
N LEU A 235 15.83 -10.72 -12.74
CA LEU A 235 15.33 -10.87 -14.10
C LEU A 235 15.11 -9.50 -14.75
N PRO A 236 15.47 -9.33 -16.03
CA PRO A 236 15.12 -8.14 -16.81
C PRO A 236 13.60 -7.98 -16.87
N TRP A 237 13.10 -6.75 -17.00
CA TRP A 237 11.66 -6.45 -17.13
C TRP A 237 10.96 -7.29 -18.22
N SER A 238 11.65 -7.59 -19.32
CA SER A 238 11.16 -8.41 -20.43
C SER A 238 10.92 -9.89 -20.11
N GLU A 239 11.44 -10.35 -18.97
CA GLU A 239 11.36 -11.75 -18.53
C GLU A 239 10.42 -11.92 -17.31
N ILE A 240 9.80 -10.83 -16.84
CA ILE A 240 8.77 -10.93 -15.80
C ILE A 240 7.52 -11.46 -16.47
N PRO A 241 6.99 -12.65 -16.08
CA PRO A 241 5.75 -13.15 -16.62
C PRO A 241 4.65 -12.11 -16.39
N GLU A 242 3.92 -11.72 -17.44
CA GLU A 242 2.62 -11.09 -17.24
C GLU A 242 1.83 -12.04 -16.35
N ALA A 243 1.31 -11.51 -15.24
CA ALA A 243 0.58 -12.31 -14.27
C ALA A 243 -0.56 -13.01 -15.00
N GLU A 244 -0.51 -14.33 -15.12
CA GLU A 244 -1.55 -15.13 -15.77
C GLU A 244 -2.89 -14.83 -15.10
N GLU A 245 -3.93 -14.59 -15.90
CA GLU A 245 -5.33 -14.45 -15.47
C GLU A 245 -5.84 -15.81 -14.92
N GLU A 246 -5.37 -16.24 -13.77
CA GLU A 246 -6.07 -17.28 -13.01
C GLU A 246 -7.16 -16.63 -12.15
N SER A 247 -8.33 -16.50 -12.75
CA SER A 247 -9.59 -16.29 -12.04
C SER A 247 -9.89 -17.46 -11.12
N LEU A 248 -9.62 -17.35 -9.83
CA LEU A 248 -10.13 -18.28 -8.84
C LEU A 248 -10.65 -17.54 -7.61
N ILE A 249 -11.95 -17.23 -7.69
CA ILE A 249 -12.79 -16.96 -6.54
C ILE A 249 -12.89 -18.26 -5.73
N GLN A 250 -12.41 -18.26 -4.50
CA GLN A 250 -13.00 -19.11 -3.46
C GLN A 250 -13.13 -18.26 -2.20
N PRO A 251 -14.36 -17.89 -1.81
CA PRO A 251 -14.60 -17.52 -0.42
C PRO A 251 -14.34 -18.77 0.43
N ASP A 252 -13.65 -18.62 1.55
CA ASP A 252 -13.55 -19.66 2.57
C ASP A 252 -14.97 -20.02 3.07
N ALA A 253 -15.57 -21.00 2.40
CA ALA A 253 -16.79 -21.66 2.83
C ALA A 253 -16.46 -22.71 3.88
N ALA A 254 -15.96 -22.28 5.03
CA ALA A 254 -15.74 -23.17 6.17
C ALA A 254 -15.87 -22.44 7.50
N ASN A 255 -17.08 -22.03 7.85
CA ASN A 255 -17.57 -22.03 9.23
C ASN A 255 -19.09 -21.78 9.27
N LYS A 256 -19.86 -22.70 8.68
CA LYS A 256 -21.22 -22.98 9.13
C LYS A 256 -21.22 -24.41 9.62
N LYS A 257 -20.92 -24.62 10.88
CA LYS A 257 -21.40 -25.76 11.67
C LYS A 257 -21.55 -25.32 13.11
N GLU A 258 -22.83 -25.29 13.49
CA GLU A 258 -23.43 -25.54 14.82
C GLU A 258 -22.86 -24.77 16.02
#